data_0bd80b75eeda3555d49cbc777eeec791
#
_entry.id   0bd80b75eeda3555d49cbc777eeec791
#
_cell.length_a   1.000
_cell.length_b   1.000
_cell.length_c   1.000
_cell.angle_alpha   90.00
_cell.angle_beta   90.00
_cell.angle_gamma   90.00
#
_symmetry.space_group_name_H-M   'P 1'
#
loop_
_entity.id
_entity.type
_entity.pdbx_description
1 polymer ?
#
loop_
_entity_poly.entity_id
_entity_poly.type
_entity_poly.pdbx_seq_one_letter_code
_entity_poly.pdbx_strand_id
1 'polypeptide(L)'
;MKKLQNIMLIGILSIAFFSFSGILQDEWVVPDKYQNMKNPTDPEVDIKIGKSLYAKHCQSCHGKEGYGDGKKANEVEGDLGDFSSEEFQAQSDGALFYKTTFGRDDMPEYTKKMPDDEDRWLIVNYMRTLAE
;
A
#
# COMPACT_ATOMS: atom_id res chain seq x y z
N MET A 1 47.11 -45.21 -39.11
CA MET A 1 47.41 -44.15 -38.11
C MET A 1 46.33 -43.09 -38.26
N LYS A 2 45.27 -43.18 -37.46
CA LYS A 2 44.16 -42.21 -37.50
C LYS A 2 44.19 -41.46 -36.18
N LYS A 3 44.52 -40.16 -36.27
CA LYS A 3 44.45 -39.24 -35.10
C LYS A 3 42.99 -38.91 -34.85
N LEU A 4 42.46 -39.36 -33.72
CA LEU A 4 41.17 -38.86 -33.23
C LEU A 4 41.38 -37.43 -32.70
N GLN A 5 40.79 -36.47 -33.36
CA GLN A 5 40.64 -35.14 -32.83
C GLN A 5 39.45 -35.11 -31.87
N ASN A 6 39.76 -34.98 -30.59
CA ASN A 6 38.74 -34.69 -29.59
C ASN A 6 38.31 -33.24 -29.74
N ILE A 7 37.11 -33.06 -30.29
CA ILE A 7 36.42 -31.76 -30.27
C ILE A 7 35.77 -31.62 -28.92
N MET A 8 36.40 -30.82 -28.05
CA MET A 8 35.86 -30.44 -26.77
C MET A 8 34.80 -29.38 -27.01
N LEU A 9 33.52 -29.78 -26.96
CA LEU A 9 32.39 -28.88 -27.00
C LEU A 9 32.30 -28.19 -25.62
N ILE A 10 32.84 -26.96 -25.55
CA ILE A 10 32.62 -26.06 -24.43
C ILE A 10 31.23 -25.50 -24.57
N GLY A 11 30.27 -26.10 -23.88
CA GLY A 11 28.93 -25.53 -23.71
C GLY A 11 28.99 -24.27 -22.89
N ILE A 12 28.87 -23.11 -23.53
CA ILE A 12 28.71 -21.86 -22.82
C ILE A 12 27.29 -21.83 -22.24
N LEU A 13 27.17 -22.17 -20.97
CA LEU A 13 25.93 -22.00 -20.21
C LEU A 13 25.74 -20.51 -19.95
N SER A 14 25.05 -19.85 -20.85
CA SER A 14 24.63 -18.45 -20.67
C SER A 14 23.58 -18.40 -19.56
N ILE A 15 24.01 -18.15 -18.32
CA ILE A 15 23.12 -17.81 -17.22
C ILE A 15 22.60 -16.41 -17.50
N ALA A 16 21.40 -16.33 -18.08
CA ALA A 16 20.68 -15.07 -18.16
C ALA A 16 20.32 -14.64 -16.73
N PHE A 17 21.12 -13.75 -16.16
CA PHE A 17 20.70 -12.99 -14.99
C PHE A 17 19.54 -12.11 -15.39
N PHE A 18 18.34 -12.58 -15.17
CA PHE A 18 17.16 -11.71 -15.14
C PHE A 18 17.34 -10.79 -13.94
N SER A 19 17.93 -9.63 -14.19
CA SER A 19 17.90 -8.53 -13.24
C SER A 19 16.44 -8.08 -13.13
N PHE A 20 15.73 -8.65 -12.15
CA PHE A 20 14.43 -8.15 -11.72
C PHE A 20 14.72 -6.82 -11.01
N SER A 21 14.79 -5.76 -11.81
CA SER A 21 14.76 -4.38 -11.28
C SER A 21 13.31 -4.13 -10.83
N GLY A 22 12.94 -4.69 -9.68
CA GLY A 22 11.77 -4.22 -8.97
C GLY A 22 12.02 -2.75 -8.66
N ILE A 23 11.13 -1.88 -9.08
CA ILE A 23 11.08 -0.50 -8.61
C ILE A 23 10.82 -0.63 -7.10
N LEU A 24 11.88 -0.54 -6.30
CA LEU A 24 11.76 -0.49 -4.85
C LEU A 24 11.15 0.89 -4.54
N GLN A 25 9.86 0.92 -4.33
CA GLN A 25 9.25 2.10 -3.73
C GLN A 25 9.86 2.22 -2.32
N ASP A 26 10.37 3.41 -2.00
CA ASP A 26 10.97 3.65 -0.70
C ASP A 26 9.97 3.32 0.41
N GLU A 27 10.45 2.59 1.43
CA GLU A 27 9.61 2.23 2.57
C GLU A 27 8.99 3.49 3.20
N TRP A 28 7.70 3.44 3.48
CA TRP A 28 7.01 4.55 4.13
C TRP A 28 7.28 4.51 5.64
N VAL A 29 8.33 5.18 6.05
CA VAL A 29 8.76 5.24 7.44
C VAL A 29 7.70 5.94 8.29
N VAL A 30 7.14 5.22 9.26
CA VAL A 30 6.18 5.74 10.24
C VAL A 30 6.91 5.99 11.55
N PRO A 31 6.89 7.21 12.10
CA PRO A 31 7.53 7.48 13.40
C PRO A 31 6.97 6.61 14.53
N ASP A 32 7.83 6.16 15.46
CA ASP A 32 7.48 5.24 16.54
C ASP A 32 6.27 5.69 17.36
N LYS A 33 6.14 7.00 17.59
CA LYS A 33 5.01 7.57 18.32
C LYS A 33 3.65 7.25 17.67
N TYR A 34 3.61 7.19 16.33
CA TYR A 34 2.41 6.81 15.59
C TYR A 34 2.27 5.30 15.50
N GLN A 35 3.39 4.59 15.27
CA GLN A 35 3.39 3.14 15.15
C GLN A 35 2.69 2.46 16.34
N ASN A 36 2.83 3.04 17.53
CA ASN A 36 2.27 2.52 18.78
C ASN A 36 0.94 3.16 19.19
N MET A 37 0.39 4.09 18.39
CA MET A 37 -0.91 4.71 18.71
C MET A 37 -2.04 3.68 18.63
N LYS A 38 -2.94 3.78 19.59
CA LYS A 38 -4.19 3.00 19.61
C LYS A 38 -5.29 3.83 18.99
N ASN A 39 -6.13 3.18 18.19
CA ASN A 39 -7.34 3.81 17.69
C ASN A 39 -8.29 4.09 18.88
N PRO A 40 -8.67 5.34 19.14
CA PRO A 40 -9.54 5.68 20.24
C PRO A 40 -11.02 5.47 19.96
N THR A 41 -11.38 5.19 18.69
CA THR A 41 -12.76 5.01 18.24
C THR A 41 -13.17 3.55 18.30
N ASP A 42 -14.47 3.28 18.47
CA ASP A 42 -15.02 1.93 18.44
C ASP A 42 -15.17 1.47 16.97
N PRO A 43 -14.56 0.34 16.58
CA PRO A 43 -14.64 -0.14 15.20
C PRO A 43 -16.05 -0.58 14.77
N GLU A 44 -16.96 -0.89 15.69
CA GLU A 44 -18.33 -1.30 15.39
C GLU A 44 -19.31 -0.12 15.32
N VAL A 45 -18.97 0.97 16.03
CA VAL A 45 -19.74 2.21 16.02
C VAL A 45 -19.27 3.06 14.84
N ASP A 46 -20.18 3.73 14.18
CA ASP A 46 -19.88 4.74 13.15
C ASP A 46 -19.14 4.24 11.89
N ILE A 47 -19.06 2.91 11.66
CA ILE A 47 -18.48 2.35 10.44
C ILE A 47 -19.06 2.96 9.16
N LYS A 48 -20.34 3.38 9.20
CA LYS A 48 -21.00 4.04 8.08
C LYS A 48 -20.43 5.43 7.81
N ILE A 49 -19.99 6.11 8.86
CA ILE A 49 -19.33 7.42 8.74
C ILE A 49 -17.96 7.21 8.09
N GLY A 50 -17.15 6.28 8.61
CA GLY A 50 -15.86 5.92 8.02
C GLY A 50 -15.98 5.54 6.54
N LYS A 51 -16.99 4.74 6.18
CA LYS A 51 -17.29 4.39 4.78
C LYS A 51 -17.61 5.61 3.93
N SER A 52 -18.41 6.55 4.44
CA SER A 52 -18.79 7.77 3.73
C SER A 52 -17.58 8.68 3.51
N LEU A 53 -16.73 8.83 4.53
CA LEU A 53 -15.49 9.60 4.46
C LEU A 53 -14.51 8.98 3.46
N TYR A 54 -14.33 7.66 3.49
CA TYR A 54 -13.53 6.93 2.52
C TYR A 54 -14.02 7.13 1.10
N ALA A 55 -15.33 6.97 0.87
CA ALA A 55 -15.94 7.17 -0.45
C ALA A 55 -15.70 8.58 -0.99
N LYS A 56 -15.74 9.57 -0.11
CA LYS A 56 -15.56 10.99 -0.48
C LYS A 56 -14.08 11.34 -0.75
N HIS A 57 -13.15 10.79 0.00
CA HIS A 57 -11.78 11.28 0.03
C HIS A 57 -10.73 10.30 -0.52
N CYS A 58 -11.00 9.00 -0.51
CA CYS A 58 -10.02 7.96 -0.77
C CYS A 58 -10.34 7.11 -2.02
N GLN A 59 -11.61 6.80 -2.22
CA GLN A 59 -12.10 5.86 -3.24
C GLN A 59 -11.69 6.24 -4.67
N SER A 60 -11.51 7.52 -4.96
CA SER A 60 -11.18 7.96 -6.32
C SER A 60 -9.83 7.40 -6.81
N CYS A 61 -8.89 7.17 -5.91
CA CYS A 61 -7.59 6.56 -6.19
C CYS A 61 -7.54 5.10 -5.74
N HIS A 62 -7.94 4.81 -4.49
CA HIS A 62 -7.80 3.48 -3.90
C HIS A 62 -8.89 2.48 -4.31
N GLY A 63 -9.93 2.91 -5.02
CA GLY A 63 -11.04 2.03 -5.40
C GLY A 63 -12.08 1.85 -4.30
N LYS A 64 -13.21 1.26 -4.66
CA LYS A 64 -14.32 1.05 -3.74
C LYS A 64 -14.01 0.00 -2.68
N GLU A 65 -13.31 -1.06 -3.10
CA GLU A 65 -12.92 -2.18 -2.24
C GLU A 65 -11.44 -2.10 -1.81
N GLY A 66 -10.75 -0.99 -2.15
CA GLY A 66 -9.37 -0.76 -1.73
C GLY A 66 -8.29 -1.42 -2.57
N TYR A 67 -8.61 -1.92 -3.76
CA TYR A 67 -7.65 -2.62 -4.63
C TYR A 67 -6.69 -1.69 -5.42
N GLY A 68 -6.74 -0.39 -5.19
CA GLY A 68 -5.93 0.56 -5.96
C GLY A 68 -6.45 0.79 -7.39
N ASP A 69 -7.70 0.44 -7.66
CA ASP A 69 -8.37 0.46 -8.97
C ASP A 69 -9.35 1.63 -9.14
N GLY A 70 -9.17 2.69 -8.37
CA GLY A 70 -10.02 3.89 -8.46
C GLY A 70 -9.91 4.59 -9.81
N LYS A 71 -10.90 5.43 -10.11
CA LYS A 71 -10.98 6.15 -11.39
C LYS A 71 -9.75 7.01 -11.70
N LYS A 72 -9.05 7.46 -10.66
CA LYS A 72 -7.83 8.27 -10.73
C LYS A 72 -6.55 7.47 -10.50
N ALA A 73 -6.63 6.15 -10.39
CA ALA A 73 -5.47 5.32 -10.13
C ALA A 73 -4.35 5.51 -11.18
N ASN A 74 -4.73 5.70 -12.44
CA ASN A 74 -3.77 5.91 -13.53
C ASN A 74 -3.24 7.37 -13.63
N GLU A 75 -3.71 8.28 -12.78
CA GLU A 75 -3.29 9.69 -12.76
C GLU A 75 -2.20 9.94 -11.70
N VAL A 76 -1.88 8.95 -10.88
CA VAL A 76 -0.92 9.04 -9.78
C VAL A 76 0.24 8.09 -9.99
N GLU A 77 1.41 8.47 -9.51
CA GLU A 77 2.60 7.62 -9.54
C GLU A 77 2.69 6.76 -8.29
N GLY A 78 3.29 5.58 -8.43
CA GLY A 78 3.52 4.66 -7.32
C GLY A 78 2.43 3.63 -7.11
N ASP A 79 2.64 2.80 -6.11
CA ASP A 79 1.71 1.74 -5.72
C ASP A 79 0.64 2.29 -4.77
N LEU A 80 -0.61 2.15 -5.17
CA LEU A 80 -1.77 2.55 -4.35
C LEU A 80 -2.08 1.55 -3.24
N GLY A 81 -1.44 0.38 -3.27
CA GLY A 81 -1.64 -0.70 -2.33
C GLY A 81 -2.99 -1.41 -2.51
N ASP A 82 -3.04 -2.62 -1.99
CA ASP A 82 -4.26 -3.42 -1.87
C ASP A 82 -4.66 -3.50 -0.40
N PHE A 83 -5.74 -2.82 -0.04
CA PHE A 83 -6.20 -2.73 1.35
C PHE A 83 -6.81 -4.03 1.86
N SER A 84 -7.15 -4.97 0.97
CA SER A 84 -7.62 -6.30 1.36
C SER A 84 -6.48 -7.24 1.75
N SER A 85 -5.27 -6.93 1.30
CA SER A 85 -4.10 -7.81 1.47
C SER A 85 -3.70 -8.01 2.93
N GLU A 86 -3.15 -9.19 3.23
CA GLU A 86 -2.58 -9.50 4.54
C GLU A 86 -1.48 -8.50 4.94
N GLU A 87 -0.63 -8.10 3.98
CA GLU A 87 0.44 -7.12 4.22
C GLU A 87 -0.12 -5.77 4.68
N PHE A 88 -1.16 -5.27 4.01
CA PHE A 88 -1.80 -4.03 4.43
C PHE A 88 -2.43 -4.16 5.81
N GLN A 89 -3.17 -5.24 6.05
CA GLN A 89 -3.90 -5.48 7.29
C GLN A 89 -2.98 -5.78 8.49
N ALA A 90 -1.74 -6.19 8.26
CA ALA A 90 -0.73 -6.39 9.32
C ALA A 90 -0.17 -5.08 9.89
N GLN A 91 -0.36 -3.94 9.22
CA GLN A 91 0.08 -2.65 9.73
C GLN A 91 -0.69 -2.26 10.99
N SER A 92 -0.07 -1.50 11.90
CA SER A 92 -0.79 -0.98 13.07
C SER A 92 -1.81 0.10 12.68
N ASP A 93 -2.86 0.26 13.48
CA ASP A 93 -3.85 1.33 13.25
C ASP A 93 -3.19 2.71 13.27
N GLY A 94 -2.22 2.92 14.16
CA GLY A 94 -1.47 4.16 14.21
C GLY A 94 -0.64 4.42 12.96
N ALA A 95 -0.08 3.38 12.33
CA ALA A 95 0.60 3.52 11.05
C ALA A 95 -0.36 3.92 9.92
N LEU A 96 -1.53 3.29 9.86
CA LEU A 96 -2.57 3.65 8.88
C LEU A 96 -3.08 5.06 9.11
N PHE A 97 -3.30 5.45 10.37
CA PHE A 97 -3.69 6.82 10.73
C PHE A 97 -2.63 7.85 10.32
N TYR A 98 -1.34 7.56 10.55
CA TYR A 98 -0.24 8.43 10.14
C TYR A 98 -0.23 8.63 8.62
N LYS A 99 -0.29 7.55 7.86
CA LYS A 99 -0.29 7.56 6.40
C LYS A 99 -1.49 8.34 5.85
N THR A 100 -2.67 8.11 6.41
CA THR A 100 -3.90 8.83 6.05
C THR A 100 -3.81 10.32 6.41
N THR A 101 -3.20 10.66 7.53
CA THR A 101 -3.11 12.05 8.00
C THR A 101 -2.16 12.89 7.16
N PHE A 102 -0.95 12.39 6.94
CA PHE A 102 0.14 13.19 6.37
C PHE A 102 0.35 12.98 4.87
N GLY A 103 -0.13 11.88 4.34
CA GLY A 103 0.07 11.55 2.94
C GLY A 103 1.55 11.36 2.57
N ARG A 104 1.82 11.10 1.29
CA ARG A 104 3.15 11.04 0.69
C ARG A 104 3.02 11.08 -0.82
N ASP A 105 3.96 11.74 -1.49
CA ASP A 105 3.98 11.85 -2.95
C ASP A 105 2.62 12.36 -3.49
N ASP A 106 1.94 11.61 -4.32
CA ASP A 106 0.62 11.98 -4.85
C ASP A 106 -0.53 11.76 -3.86
N MET A 107 -0.30 11.07 -2.74
CA MET A 107 -1.30 10.95 -1.69
C MET A 107 -1.33 12.23 -0.85
N PRO A 108 -2.43 13.01 -0.88
CA PRO A 108 -2.48 14.29 -0.22
C PRO A 108 -2.51 14.18 1.31
N GLU A 109 -2.07 15.23 1.97
CA GLU A 109 -2.29 15.46 3.40
C GLU A 109 -3.78 15.75 3.65
N TYR A 110 -4.33 15.19 4.72
CA TYR A 110 -5.75 15.34 5.05
C TYR A 110 -6.06 16.18 6.28
N THR A 111 -5.07 16.71 7.00
CA THR A 111 -5.27 17.55 8.18
C THR A 111 -6.17 18.76 7.95
N LYS A 112 -6.14 19.33 6.73
CA LYS A 112 -7.00 20.48 6.37
C LYS A 112 -8.37 20.07 5.87
N LYS A 113 -8.48 18.94 5.16
CA LYS A 113 -9.74 18.46 4.59
C LYS A 113 -10.61 17.72 5.61
N MET A 114 -9.94 17.10 6.57
CA MET A 114 -10.53 16.39 7.72
C MET A 114 -9.76 16.82 8.96
N PRO A 115 -10.04 18.01 9.51
CA PRO A 115 -9.29 18.55 10.66
C PRO A 115 -9.52 17.74 11.93
N ASP A 116 -10.63 17.05 12.03
CA ASP A 116 -10.93 16.17 13.15
C ASP A 116 -10.15 14.86 13.04
N ASP A 117 -9.40 14.53 14.09
CA ASP A 117 -8.65 13.26 14.15
C ASP A 117 -9.61 12.07 14.15
N GLU A 118 -10.79 12.20 14.75
CA GLU A 118 -11.80 11.16 14.80
C GLU A 118 -12.21 10.72 13.40
N ASP A 119 -12.47 11.64 12.48
CA ASP A 119 -12.82 11.33 11.09
C ASP A 119 -11.76 10.45 10.42
N ARG A 120 -10.47 10.73 10.66
CA ARG A 120 -9.37 9.93 10.10
C ARG A 120 -9.26 8.55 10.75
N TRP A 121 -9.55 8.44 12.05
CA TRP A 121 -9.63 7.15 12.74
C TRP A 121 -10.80 6.30 12.25
N LEU A 122 -11.95 6.92 11.98
CA LEU A 122 -13.10 6.21 11.40
C LEU A 122 -12.81 5.66 10.00
N ILE A 123 -11.98 6.36 9.20
CA ILE A 123 -11.47 5.81 7.93
C ILE A 123 -10.60 4.59 8.18
N VAL A 124 -9.74 4.59 9.19
CA VAL A 124 -8.92 3.40 9.55
C VAL A 124 -9.83 2.22 9.88
N ASN A 125 -10.89 2.42 10.70
CA ASN A 125 -11.86 1.37 10.98
C ASN A 125 -12.51 0.82 9.70
N TYR A 126 -12.89 1.70 8.78
CA TYR A 126 -13.47 1.23 7.52
C TYR A 126 -12.45 0.43 6.68
N MET A 127 -11.21 0.88 6.57
CA MET A 127 -10.17 0.14 5.86
C MET A 127 -9.95 -1.27 6.43
N ARG A 128 -10.14 -1.47 7.74
CA ARG A 128 -10.10 -2.80 8.36
C ARG A 128 -11.21 -3.73 7.88
N THR A 129 -12.35 -3.18 7.48
CA THR A 129 -13.46 -3.98 6.93
C THR A 129 -13.24 -4.43 5.49
N LEU A 130 -12.18 -3.97 4.84
CA LEU A 130 -11.82 -4.36 3.47
C LEU A 130 -10.93 -5.62 3.43
N ALA A 131 -10.55 -6.18 4.58
CA ALA A 131 -9.87 -7.48 4.67
C ALA A 131 -10.70 -8.59 4.01
N GLU A 132 -10.04 -9.48 3.24
CA GLU A 132 -10.64 -10.70 2.67
C GLU A 132 -10.71 -11.84 3.69
#